data_dbc659650681207f3ef1f41c3c9a34ee
#
_entry.id   dbc659650681207f3ef1f41c3c9a34ee
#
_cell.length_a   1.000
_cell.length_b   1.000
_cell.length_c   1.000
_cell.angle_alpha   90.00
_cell.angle_beta   90.00
_cell.angle_gamma   90.00
#
_symmetry.space_group_name_H-M   'P 1'
#
loop_
_entity.id
_entity.type
_entity.pdbx_description
1 polymer ?
#
loop_
_entity_poly.entity_id
_entity_poly.type
_entity_poly.pdbx_seq_one_letter_code
_entity_poly.pdbx_strand_id
1 'polypeptide(L)'
;MFSKLKSKDSKAKLSAAEEKHKAVSENNELILVPFTEPSSKSKILAENELDESQKEKYIKVYQYFIKDDLKVPISEENHKHKDESKYEGLLDSEKAWLTRECFLRYLRASKWDYEEAIDRIELTLAWRREFGINKNFDGDNEVNGELTAEENETGKEVILGYDNDSRPCLYLKPGRQNTKPSQRQVQHLVLMLEKVIDFMPSGQDSLALLIDFKAHSIGTQGGKIPPMNISRQVLHILQTHYPERLGKALLTNIPWLGWTFLKIIHPFIDPLTREKLVFDQPFPNYVPIEQLDKDFGGDVNFEYNHEKYWPEMLRLADLKKQKYIKRFEKFGSKIGLSEVDLRGNADELKYPLPQL
;
A
#
# COMPACT_ATOMS: atom_id res chain seq x y z
N MET A 1 9.86 -18.68 21.51
CA MET A 1 10.45 -17.54 22.25
C MET A 1 9.50 -16.36 22.43
N PHE A 2 8.17 -16.57 22.31
CA PHE A 2 7.14 -15.54 22.45
C PHE A 2 6.43 -15.52 23.82
N SER A 3 6.92 -16.23 24.82
CA SER A 3 6.18 -16.42 26.06
C SER A 3 6.43 -15.38 27.17
N LYS A 4 7.21 -14.32 26.91
CA LYS A 4 7.55 -13.32 27.95
C LYS A 4 7.45 -11.84 27.57
N LEU A 5 6.72 -11.48 26.49
CA LEU A 5 6.46 -10.08 26.18
C LEU A 5 5.03 -9.66 26.57
N LYS A 6 4.63 -10.03 27.77
CA LYS A 6 3.53 -9.35 28.47
C LYS A 6 4.20 -8.40 29.47
N SER A 7 4.58 -7.24 29.04
CA SER A 7 5.06 -6.28 30.01
C SER A 7 3.96 -5.28 30.34
N LYS A 8 3.64 -5.21 31.63
CA LYS A 8 2.97 -4.04 32.21
C LYS A 8 3.73 -2.75 31.85
N ASP A 9 5.01 -2.86 31.50
CA ASP A 9 5.89 -1.77 31.10
C ASP A 9 5.56 -1.16 29.73
N SER A 10 4.99 -1.93 28.77
CA SER A 10 4.59 -1.37 27.46
C SER A 10 3.33 -0.51 27.59
N LYS A 11 2.36 -0.92 28.42
CA LYS A 11 1.16 -0.11 28.71
C LYS A 11 1.52 1.17 29.48
N ALA A 12 2.45 1.08 30.44
CA ALA A 12 2.91 2.23 31.19
C ALA A 12 3.71 3.22 30.31
N LYS A 13 4.48 2.72 29.32
CA LYS A 13 5.20 3.56 28.36
C LYS A 13 4.28 4.23 27.34
N LEU A 14 3.22 3.55 26.89
CA LEU A 14 2.17 4.14 26.05
C LEU A 14 1.43 5.26 26.82
N SER A 15 0.98 5.01 28.06
CA SER A 15 0.29 6.02 28.87
C SER A 15 1.18 7.21 29.23
N ALA A 16 2.45 7.00 29.50
CA ALA A 16 3.40 8.07 29.80
C ALA A 16 3.78 8.92 28.56
N ALA A 17 3.77 8.32 27.35
CA ALA A 17 3.92 9.05 26.10
C ALA A 17 2.66 9.88 25.77
N GLU A 18 1.48 9.31 25.99
CA GLU A 18 0.19 10.02 25.85
C GLU A 18 0.06 11.20 26.81
N GLU A 19 0.53 11.08 28.08
CA GLU A 19 0.51 12.17 29.05
C GLU A 19 1.50 13.29 28.72
N LYS A 20 2.69 12.99 28.20
CA LYS A 20 3.67 14.00 27.78
C LYS A 20 3.22 14.83 26.57
N HIS A 21 2.43 14.25 25.66
CA HIS A 21 1.92 14.94 24.49
C HIS A 21 0.64 15.76 24.75
N LYS A 22 -0.05 15.55 25.87
CA LYS A 22 -1.22 16.35 26.26
C LYS A 22 -0.93 17.83 26.57
N ALA A 23 0.33 18.20 26.64
CA ALA A 23 0.75 19.55 27.05
C ALA A 23 1.13 20.50 25.90
N VAL A 24 1.03 20.06 24.62
CA VAL A 24 1.44 20.92 23.46
C VAL A 24 0.51 20.68 22.28
N SER A 25 -0.47 21.51 22.08
CA SER A 25 -0.82 22.28 20.88
C SER A 25 -2.26 22.78 20.93
N GLU A 26 -2.39 24.09 20.84
CA GLU A 26 -3.65 24.83 20.67
C GLU A 26 -4.12 24.85 19.19
N ASN A 27 -3.68 23.93 18.36
CA ASN A 27 -4.17 23.86 16.98
C ASN A 27 -5.42 22.97 16.95
N ASN A 28 -6.57 23.58 17.20
CA ASN A 28 -7.88 22.95 17.26
C ASN A 28 -8.54 22.84 15.86
N GLU A 29 -7.77 23.02 14.79
CA GLU A 29 -8.30 22.92 13.43
C GLU A 29 -8.76 21.50 13.13
N LEU A 30 -10.03 21.38 12.73
CA LEU A 30 -10.63 20.11 12.38
C LEU A 30 -10.16 19.66 10.99
N ILE A 31 -9.48 18.53 10.93
CA ILE A 31 -9.03 17.90 9.67
C ILE A 31 -10.04 16.81 9.27
N LEU A 32 -10.52 16.89 8.04
CA LEU A 32 -11.54 16.00 7.48
C LEU A 32 -11.05 15.24 6.24
N VAL A 33 -9.83 15.52 5.78
CA VAL A 33 -9.30 15.04 4.50
C VAL A 33 -7.84 14.59 4.66
N PRO A 34 -7.29 13.76 3.75
CA PRO A 34 -5.90 13.37 3.79
C PRO A 34 -4.92 14.53 3.59
N PHE A 35 -3.75 14.45 4.21
CA PHE A 35 -2.61 15.28 3.79
C PHE A 35 -2.13 14.83 2.41
N THR A 36 -1.70 15.80 1.60
CA THR A 36 -1.23 15.53 0.24
C THR A 36 0.28 15.41 0.11
N GLU A 37 1.02 15.91 1.11
CA GLU A 37 2.49 15.93 1.12
C GLU A 37 3.02 15.51 2.49
N PRO A 38 4.22 14.88 2.55
CA PRO A 38 4.87 14.54 3.80
C PRO A 38 5.26 15.79 4.60
N SER A 39 5.44 15.60 5.92
CA SER A 39 6.03 16.62 6.79
C SER A 39 7.44 17.01 6.29
N SER A 40 7.83 18.28 6.48
CA SER A 40 9.20 18.72 6.24
C SER A 40 10.25 18.01 7.12
N LYS A 41 9.81 17.34 8.19
CA LYS A 41 10.65 16.53 9.08
C LYS A 41 10.86 15.11 8.55
N SER A 42 9.99 14.63 7.68
CA SER A 42 10.11 13.32 7.07
C SER A 42 11.21 13.30 6.02
N LYS A 43 11.88 12.15 5.86
CA LYS A 43 12.97 12.00 4.89
C LYS A 43 12.81 10.70 4.11
N ILE A 44 12.86 10.79 2.81
CA ILE A 44 12.91 9.62 1.95
C ILE A 44 14.30 9.00 2.07
N LEU A 45 14.36 7.71 2.35
CA LEU A 45 15.62 6.96 2.39
C LEU A 45 16.18 6.86 0.97
N ALA A 46 17.49 7.07 0.84
CA ALA A 46 18.16 6.91 -0.44
C ALA A 46 18.06 5.44 -0.89
N GLU A 47 17.79 5.24 -2.17
CA GLU A 47 17.86 3.92 -2.79
C GLU A 47 19.32 3.46 -2.83
N ASN A 48 19.57 2.19 -2.52
CA ASN A 48 20.89 1.58 -2.71
C ASN A 48 21.20 1.46 -4.20
N GLU A 49 22.43 1.75 -4.58
CA GLU A 49 22.90 1.51 -5.95
C GLU A 49 22.86 0.01 -6.26
N LEU A 50 22.43 -0.31 -7.48
CA LEU A 50 22.44 -1.69 -7.96
C LEU A 50 23.89 -2.11 -8.27
N ASP A 51 24.28 -3.29 -7.84
CA ASP A 51 25.50 -3.92 -8.32
C ASP A 51 25.38 -4.38 -9.78
N GLU A 52 26.49 -4.78 -10.39
CA GLU A 52 26.50 -5.16 -11.82
C GLU A 52 25.61 -6.37 -12.13
N SER A 53 25.55 -7.36 -11.24
CA SER A 53 24.66 -8.53 -11.40
C SER A 53 23.19 -8.13 -11.32
N GLN A 54 22.85 -7.21 -10.42
CA GLN A 54 21.49 -6.69 -10.27
C GLN A 54 21.08 -5.85 -11.49
N LYS A 55 21.98 -5.02 -12.01
CA LYS A 55 21.76 -4.25 -13.25
C LYS A 55 21.51 -5.18 -14.44
N GLU A 56 22.32 -6.22 -14.60
CA GLU A 56 22.14 -7.21 -15.67
C GLU A 56 20.75 -7.86 -15.60
N LYS A 57 20.31 -8.29 -14.41
CA LYS A 57 19.02 -8.92 -14.22
C LYS A 57 17.86 -7.94 -14.46
N TYR A 58 18.00 -6.70 -14.01
CA TYR A 58 17.05 -5.63 -14.32
C TYR A 58 16.90 -5.41 -15.83
N ILE A 59 18.02 -5.37 -16.56
CA ILE A 59 18.00 -5.22 -18.03
C ILE A 59 17.29 -6.40 -18.70
N LYS A 60 17.47 -7.64 -18.22
CA LYS A 60 16.78 -8.82 -18.76
C LYS A 60 15.25 -8.73 -18.58
N VAL A 61 14.79 -8.30 -17.40
CA VAL A 61 13.35 -8.07 -17.15
C VAL A 61 12.82 -6.95 -18.05
N TYR A 62 13.54 -5.83 -18.13
CA TYR A 62 13.19 -4.70 -18.99
C TYR A 62 13.07 -5.12 -20.44
N GLN A 63 14.08 -5.81 -21.01
CA GLN A 63 14.11 -6.31 -22.39
C GLN A 63 12.94 -7.24 -22.68
N TYR A 64 12.49 -8.02 -21.70
CA TYR A 64 11.34 -8.90 -21.87
C TYR A 64 10.05 -8.09 -22.11
N PHE A 65 9.80 -7.07 -21.26
CA PHE A 65 8.53 -6.32 -21.30
C PHE A 65 8.44 -5.25 -22.39
N ILE A 66 9.54 -4.89 -23.05
CA ILE A 66 9.53 -3.90 -24.16
C ILE A 66 9.43 -4.54 -25.55
N LYS A 67 9.25 -5.86 -25.66
CA LYS A 67 9.06 -6.53 -26.96
C LYS A 67 7.77 -6.03 -27.61
N ASP A 68 7.82 -5.68 -28.89
CA ASP A 68 6.69 -5.12 -29.64
C ASP A 68 5.49 -6.09 -29.77
N ASP A 69 5.77 -7.39 -29.79
CA ASP A 69 4.79 -8.46 -29.94
C ASP A 69 4.40 -9.11 -28.59
N LEU A 70 4.81 -8.52 -27.47
CA LEU A 70 4.52 -9.07 -26.15
C LEU A 70 3.03 -9.16 -25.91
N LYS A 71 2.60 -10.35 -25.56
CA LYS A 71 1.25 -10.64 -25.05
C LYS A 71 1.36 -11.22 -23.66
N VAL A 72 0.40 -10.88 -22.82
CA VAL A 72 0.31 -11.32 -21.43
C VAL A 72 -1.05 -11.99 -21.17
N PRO A 73 -1.15 -12.90 -20.22
CA PRO A 73 -2.39 -13.62 -19.93
C PRO A 73 -3.50 -12.67 -19.46
N ILE A 74 -4.76 -13.03 -19.76
CA ILE A 74 -5.93 -12.22 -19.36
C ILE A 74 -6.52 -12.62 -18.01
N SER A 75 -6.11 -13.76 -17.45
CA SER A 75 -6.51 -14.22 -16.10
C SER A 75 -5.41 -15.07 -15.46
N GLU A 76 -5.47 -15.24 -14.13
CA GLU A 76 -4.53 -16.10 -13.41
C GLU A 76 -4.60 -17.56 -13.88
N GLU A 77 -5.79 -18.04 -14.25
CA GLU A 77 -5.97 -19.41 -14.79
C GLU A 77 -5.26 -19.56 -16.15
N ASN A 78 -5.33 -18.55 -17.03
CA ASN A 78 -4.60 -18.58 -18.31
C ASN A 78 -3.09 -18.57 -18.10
N HIS A 79 -2.58 -17.78 -17.16
CA HIS A 79 -1.17 -17.80 -16.76
C HIS A 79 -0.75 -19.18 -16.28
N LYS A 80 -1.52 -19.77 -15.36
CA LYS A 80 -1.23 -21.08 -14.79
C LYS A 80 -1.17 -22.22 -15.83
N HIS A 81 -2.06 -22.18 -16.80
CA HIS A 81 -2.15 -23.20 -17.85
C HIS A 81 -1.32 -22.87 -19.09
N LYS A 82 -0.68 -21.68 -19.13
CA LYS A 82 0.10 -21.17 -20.26
C LYS A 82 -0.68 -21.24 -21.58
N ASP A 83 -1.98 -20.91 -21.52
CA ASP A 83 -2.89 -20.88 -22.67
C ASP A 83 -2.69 -19.58 -23.47
N GLU A 84 -1.66 -19.57 -24.32
CA GLU A 84 -1.29 -18.42 -25.12
C GLU A 84 -2.41 -17.95 -26.08
N SER A 85 -3.41 -18.78 -26.39
CA SER A 85 -4.56 -18.38 -27.20
C SER A 85 -5.42 -17.30 -26.53
N LYS A 86 -5.26 -17.10 -25.23
CA LYS A 86 -5.93 -16.12 -24.39
C LYS A 86 -4.96 -15.06 -23.84
N TYR A 87 -3.89 -14.80 -24.56
CA TYR A 87 -2.96 -13.73 -24.24
C TYR A 87 -3.26 -12.51 -25.12
N GLU A 88 -3.21 -11.33 -24.54
CA GLU A 88 -3.48 -10.06 -25.21
C GLU A 88 -2.31 -9.08 -25.01
N GLY A 89 -2.20 -8.12 -25.90
CA GLY A 89 -1.22 -7.03 -25.78
C GLY A 89 -1.41 -6.21 -24.51
N LEU A 90 -0.38 -5.47 -24.14
CA LEU A 90 -0.41 -4.60 -22.96
C LEU A 90 -1.33 -3.39 -23.18
N LEU A 91 -2.17 -3.11 -22.20
CA LEU A 91 -2.92 -1.86 -22.11
C LEU A 91 -1.98 -0.68 -21.75
N ASP A 92 -2.36 0.55 -22.10
CA ASP A 92 -1.54 1.72 -21.76
C ASP A 92 -1.42 1.94 -20.25
N SER A 93 -2.46 1.60 -19.49
CA SER A 93 -2.43 1.56 -18.03
C SER A 93 -1.41 0.56 -17.48
N GLU A 94 -1.23 -0.57 -18.14
CA GLU A 94 -0.23 -1.59 -17.78
C GLU A 94 1.18 -1.14 -18.13
N LYS A 95 1.37 -0.50 -19.29
CA LYS A 95 2.66 0.11 -19.66
C LYS A 95 3.09 1.16 -18.62
N ALA A 96 2.16 2.00 -18.14
CA ALA A 96 2.44 2.98 -17.11
C ALA A 96 2.69 2.35 -15.71
N TRP A 97 2.19 1.13 -15.44
CA TRP A 97 2.45 0.38 -14.23
C TRP A 97 3.79 -0.36 -14.25
N LEU A 98 4.25 -0.78 -15.45
CA LEU A 98 5.53 -1.48 -15.68
C LEU A 98 6.70 -0.48 -15.61
N THR A 99 6.99 0.01 -14.41
CA THR A 99 8.04 0.99 -14.14
C THR A 99 9.35 0.34 -13.73
N ARG A 100 10.43 1.14 -13.70
CA ARG A 100 11.71 0.72 -13.13
C ARG A 100 11.54 0.15 -11.73
N GLU A 101 10.84 0.84 -10.85
CA GLU A 101 10.63 0.42 -9.46
C GLU A 101 9.71 -0.81 -9.38
N CYS A 102 8.76 -0.96 -10.30
CA CYS A 102 7.97 -2.19 -10.41
C CYS A 102 8.90 -3.39 -10.65
N PHE A 103 9.76 -3.34 -11.65
CA PHE A 103 10.70 -4.41 -11.95
C PHE A 103 11.64 -4.71 -10.77
N LEU A 104 12.15 -3.68 -10.11
CA LEU A 104 13.04 -3.84 -8.96
C LEU A 104 12.33 -4.47 -7.76
N ARG A 105 11.06 -4.14 -7.48
CA ARG A 105 10.28 -4.79 -6.41
C ARG A 105 10.12 -6.28 -6.67
N TYR A 106 9.75 -6.66 -7.90
CA TYR A 106 9.60 -8.08 -8.24
C TYR A 106 10.93 -8.82 -8.24
N LEU A 107 12.01 -8.22 -8.72
CA LEU A 107 13.36 -8.80 -8.63
C LEU A 107 13.79 -9.02 -7.18
N ARG A 108 13.59 -8.05 -6.28
CA ARG A 108 13.90 -8.22 -4.84
C ARG A 108 13.05 -9.33 -4.23
N ALA A 109 11.75 -9.35 -4.52
CA ALA A 109 10.82 -10.36 -4.02
C ALA A 109 11.12 -11.77 -4.55
N SER A 110 11.73 -11.89 -5.72
CA SER A 110 12.21 -13.15 -6.33
C SER A 110 13.69 -13.41 -6.05
N LYS A 111 14.28 -12.73 -5.07
CA LYS A 111 15.72 -12.86 -4.70
C LYS A 111 16.66 -12.72 -5.90
N TRP A 112 16.30 -11.82 -6.80
CA TRP A 112 17.01 -11.54 -8.03
C TRP A 112 17.04 -12.70 -9.05
N ASP A 113 16.11 -13.63 -8.98
CA ASP A 113 15.80 -14.52 -10.08
C ASP A 113 14.93 -13.76 -11.10
N TYR A 114 15.48 -13.49 -12.29
CA TYR A 114 14.79 -12.64 -13.26
C TYR A 114 13.67 -13.39 -13.99
N GLU A 115 13.76 -14.71 -14.17
CA GLU A 115 12.71 -15.54 -14.77
C GLU A 115 11.50 -15.62 -13.84
N GLU A 116 11.72 -15.88 -12.55
CA GLU A 116 10.67 -15.82 -11.53
C GLU A 116 10.04 -14.42 -11.43
N ALA A 117 10.86 -13.37 -11.53
CA ALA A 117 10.34 -11.99 -11.49
C ALA A 117 9.41 -11.70 -12.68
N ILE A 118 9.76 -12.14 -13.90
CA ILE A 118 8.93 -12.02 -15.09
C ILE A 118 7.61 -12.78 -14.90
N ASP A 119 7.67 -14.04 -14.51
CA ASP A 119 6.49 -14.88 -14.29
C ASP A 119 5.53 -14.26 -13.27
N ARG A 120 6.04 -13.73 -12.15
CA ARG A 120 5.23 -13.05 -11.14
C ARG A 120 4.63 -11.73 -11.62
N ILE A 121 5.33 -10.97 -12.47
CA ILE A 121 4.77 -9.75 -13.09
C ILE A 121 3.63 -10.11 -14.03
N GLU A 122 3.79 -11.12 -14.89
CA GLU A 122 2.73 -11.59 -15.78
C GLU A 122 1.51 -12.10 -15.01
N LEU A 123 1.72 -12.89 -13.96
CA LEU A 123 0.67 -13.33 -13.05
C LEU A 123 -0.08 -12.13 -12.44
N THR A 124 0.65 -11.10 -12.05
CA THR A 124 0.02 -9.91 -11.47
C THR A 124 -0.74 -9.10 -12.51
N LEU A 125 -0.25 -8.96 -13.73
CA LEU A 125 -0.99 -8.31 -14.81
C LEU A 125 -2.30 -9.05 -15.10
N ALA A 126 -2.25 -10.38 -15.18
CA ALA A 126 -3.42 -11.24 -15.33
C ALA A 126 -4.45 -11.01 -14.22
N TRP A 127 -3.97 -11.07 -12.96
CA TRP A 127 -4.81 -10.82 -11.79
C TRP A 127 -5.42 -9.41 -11.79
N ARG A 128 -4.66 -8.37 -12.14
CA ARG A 128 -5.16 -6.98 -12.19
C ARG A 128 -6.30 -6.83 -13.20
N ARG A 129 -6.20 -7.50 -14.37
CA ARG A 129 -7.27 -7.55 -15.38
C ARG A 129 -8.52 -8.25 -14.83
N GLU A 130 -8.35 -9.46 -14.28
CA GLU A 130 -9.44 -10.28 -13.74
C GLU A 130 -10.10 -9.62 -12.52
N PHE A 131 -9.33 -8.98 -11.64
CA PHE A 131 -9.82 -8.29 -10.45
C PHE A 131 -10.54 -6.97 -10.76
N GLY A 132 -10.34 -6.41 -11.94
CA GLY A 132 -11.03 -5.22 -12.42
C GLY A 132 -10.46 -3.89 -11.91
N ILE A 133 -9.15 -3.80 -11.73
CA ILE A 133 -8.46 -2.56 -11.30
C ILE A 133 -7.58 -1.93 -12.37
N ASN A 134 -7.53 -2.47 -13.58
CA ASN A 134 -6.59 -2.05 -14.60
C ASN A 134 -7.21 -1.85 -16.00
N LYS A 135 -8.53 -1.58 -16.08
CA LYS A 135 -9.20 -1.49 -17.37
C LYS A 135 -8.89 -0.18 -18.11
N ASN A 136 -8.83 0.95 -17.39
CA ASN A 136 -8.65 2.27 -18.00
C ASN A 136 -7.88 3.24 -17.11
N PHE A 137 -7.25 4.27 -17.70
CA PHE A 137 -6.71 5.41 -16.98
C PHE A 137 -7.81 6.25 -16.30
N ASP A 138 -9.01 6.27 -16.84
CA ASP A 138 -10.10 7.17 -16.51
C ASP A 138 -10.96 6.71 -15.30
N GLY A 139 -10.49 5.72 -14.56
CA GLY A 139 -11.19 5.26 -13.35
C GLY A 139 -12.43 4.39 -13.61
N ASP A 140 -12.71 4.02 -14.86
CA ASP A 140 -13.80 3.10 -15.23
C ASP A 140 -13.41 1.63 -14.95
N ASN A 141 -12.89 1.43 -13.74
CA ASN A 141 -12.56 0.11 -13.22
C ASN A 141 -13.78 -0.50 -12.51
N GLU A 142 -13.91 -1.83 -12.55
CA GLU A 142 -14.99 -2.53 -11.85
C GLU A 142 -14.85 -2.34 -10.33
N VAL A 143 -13.62 -2.36 -9.81
CA VAL A 143 -13.32 -2.03 -8.41
C VAL A 143 -13.06 -0.53 -8.31
N ASN A 144 -14.05 0.19 -7.82
CA ASN A 144 -14.04 1.64 -7.73
C ASN A 144 -14.61 2.14 -6.39
N GLY A 145 -14.60 3.46 -6.21
CA GLY A 145 -15.06 4.11 -4.99
C GLY A 145 -16.56 3.94 -4.73
N GLU A 146 -17.41 3.86 -5.77
CA GLU A 146 -18.85 3.66 -5.63
C GLU A 146 -19.16 2.26 -5.12
N LEU A 147 -18.58 1.23 -5.75
CA LEU A 147 -18.75 -0.17 -5.35
C LEU A 147 -18.38 -0.40 -3.88
N THR A 148 -17.35 0.27 -3.40
CA THR A 148 -16.75 0.00 -2.09
C THR A 148 -17.10 1.03 -1.01
N ALA A 149 -17.88 2.07 -1.33
CA ALA A 149 -18.21 3.16 -0.40
C ALA A 149 -18.82 2.66 0.92
N GLU A 150 -19.79 1.73 0.86
CA GLU A 150 -20.45 1.15 2.04
C GLU A 150 -19.45 0.49 3.00
N GLU A 151 -18.38 -0.12 2.46
CA GLU A 151 -17.35 -0.74 3.30
C GLU A 151 -16.62 0.28 4.18
N ASN A 152 -16.50 1.53 3.74
CA ASN A 152 -15.78 2.55 4.49
C ASN A 152 -16.67 3.58 5.22
N GLU A 153 -17.97 3.38 5.31
CA GLU A 153 -18.89 4.32 6.00
C GLU A 153 -18.48 4.66 7.43
N THR A 154 -17.86 3.72 8.13
CA THR A 154 -17.39 3.92 9.51
C THR A 154 -15.97 4.45 9.62
N GLY A 155 -15.23 4.60 8.51
CA GLY A 155 -13.83 4.98 8.53
C GLY A 155 -12.93 3.88 9.11
N LYS A 156 -13.22 2.62 8.79
CA LYS A 156 -12.39 1.49 9.21
C LYS A 156 -11.02 1.48 8.54
N GLU A 157 -10.90 2.07 7.36
CA GLU A 157 -9.64 2.31 6.67
C GLU A 157 -9.54 3.79 6.30
N VAL A 158 -8.41 4.43 6.61
CA VAL A 158 -8.20 5.86 6.39
C VAL A 158 -6.78 6.10 5.90
N ILE A 159 -6.62 6.84 4.80
CA ILE A 159 -5.34 7.39 4.38
C ILE A 159 -5.20 8.75 5.05
N LEU A 160 -4.16 8.94 5.88
CA LEU A 160 -3.92 10.22 6.56
C LEU A 160 -2.44 10.36 6.92
N GLY A 161 -1.82 11.45 6.49
CA GLY A 161 -0.44 11.78 6.83
C GLY A 161 0.61 10.82 6.26
N TYR A 162 1.85 11.05 6.69
CA TYR A 162 3.03 10.32 6.24
C TYR A 162 3.94 10.01 7.44
N ASP A 163 4.63 8.89 7.40
CA ASP A 163 5.59 8.50 8.42
C ASP A 163 6.93 9.26 8.31
N ASN A 164 7.87 8.94 9.21
CA ASN A 164 9.20 9.57 9.24
C ASN A 164 10.03 9.34 7.96
N ASP A 165 9.73 8.25 7.23
CA ASP A 165 10.38 7.91 5.97
C ASP A 165 9.56 8.39 4.74
N SER A 166 8.59 9.30 4.95
CA SER A 166 7.69 9.82 3.92
C SER A 166 6.77 8.77 3.27
N ARG A 167 6.50 7.65 3.95
CA ARG A 167 5.52 6.68 3.51
C ARG A 167 4.12 7.18 3.81
N PRO A 168 3.17 7.16 2.87
CA PRO A 168 1.79 7.45 3.20
C PRO A 168 1.26 6.43 4.21
N CYS A 169 0.53 6.92 5.21
CA CYS A 169 -0.02 6.12 6.29
C CYS A 169 -1.43 5.64 5.94
N LEU A 170 -1.63 4.33 5.94
CA LEU A 170 -2.93 3.69 5.90
C LEU A 170 -3.30 3.21 7.31
N TYR A 171 -4.32 3.83 7.89
CA TYR A 171 -4.87 3.47 9.18
C TYR A 171 -5.88 2.35 9.01
N LEU A 172 -5.73 1.29 9.78
CA LEU A 172 -6.68 0.19 9.86
C LEU A 172 -7.28 0.17 11.27
N LYS A 173 -8.60 0.32 11.35
CA LYS A 173 -9.37 0.34 12.61
C LYS A 173 -10.37 -0.85 12.58
N PRO A 174 -9.92 -2.11 12.82
CA PRO A 174 -10.77 -3.29 12.73
C PRO A 174 -12.00 -3.23 13.66
N GLY A 175 -11.90 -2.50 14.77
CA GLY A 175 -13.01 -2.23 15.69
C GLY A 175 -14.16 -1.45 15.02
N ARG A 176 -13.97 -0.82 13.88
CA ARG A 176 -14.98 -0.10 13.10
C ARG A 176 -15.60 -0.93 11.97
N GLN A 177 -15.35 -2.23 11.94
CA GLN A 177 -15.91 -3.11 10.92
C GLN A 177 -17.45 -3.05 10.92
N ASN A 178 -18.07 -2.69 9.78
CA ASN A 178 -19.49 -2.40 9.65
C ASN A 178 -20.26 -3.40 8.79
N THR A 179 -19.60 -4.18 7.97
CA THR A 179 -20.22 -5.10 7.02
C THR A 179 -19.93 -6.56 7.37
N LYS A 180 -20.69 -7.48 6.78
CA LYS A 180 -20.40 -8.92 6.86
C LYS A 180 -19.25 -9.32 5.94
N PRO A 181 -18.49 -10.36 6.28
CA PRO A 181 -17.43 -10.87 5.40
C PRO A 181 -17.95 -11.17 3.98
N SER A 182 -17.33 -10.56 2.98
CA SER A 182 -17.71 -10.70 1.57
C SER A 182 -16.53 -10.35 0.66
N GLN A 183 -16.66 -10.65 -0.63
CA GLN A 183 -15.67 -10.26 -1.64
C GLN A 183 -15.50 -8.74 -1.70
N ARG A 184 -16.55 -7.95 -1.43
CA ARG A 184 -16.48 -6.49 -1.42
C ARG A 184 -15.49 -5.96 -0.37
N GLN A 185 -15.31 -6.64 0.77
CA GLN A 185 -14.25 -6.27 1.72
C GLN A 185 -12.85 -6.41 1.12
N VAL A 186 -12.63 -7.47 0.34
CA VAL A 186 -11.35 -7.66 -0.36
C VAL A 186 -11.16 -6.60 -1.44
N GLN A 187 -12.21 -6.29 -2.19
CA GLN A 187 -12.20 -5.21 -3.19
C GLN A 187 -11.94 -3.83 -2.57
N HIS A 188 -12.53 -3.56 -1.40
CA HIS A 188 -12.27 -2.34 -0.65
C HIS A 188 -10.81 -2.23 -0.20
N LEU A 189 -10.25 -3.30 0.40
CA LEU A 189 -8.84 -3.33 0.77
C LEU A 189 -7.93 -3.06 -0.43
N VAL A 190 -8.19 -3.69 -1.57
CA VAL A 190 -7.40 -3.50 -2.79
C VAL A 190 -7.55 -2.06 -3.31
N LEU A 191 -8.75 -1.48 -3.31
CA LEU A 191 -8.94 -0.08 -3.68
C LEU A 191 -8.13 0.84 -2.76
N MET A 192 -8.18 0.63 -1.45
CA MET A 192 -7.42 1.45 -0.49
C MET A 192 -5.90 1.32 -0.70
N LEU A 193 -5.41 0.13 -1.06
CA LEU A 193 -4.01 -0.07 -1.45
C LEU A 193 -3.65 0.70 -2.73
N GLU A 194 -4.47 0.64 -3.77
CA GLU A 194 -4.23 1.41 -5.00
C GLU A 194 -4.24 2.92 -4.71
N LYS A 195 -5.20 3.40 -3.89
CA LYS A 195 -5.27 4.83 -3.54
C LYS A 195 -4.09 5.26 -2.66
N VAL A 196 -3.67 4.51 -1.66
CA VAL A 196 -2.49 4.88 -0.85
C VAL A 196 -1.20 4.89 -1.69
N ILE A 197 -1.09 4.03 -2.71
CA ILE A 197 0.02 4.06 -3.66
C ILE A 197 0.02 5.36 -4.47
N ASP A 198 -1.15 5.89 -4.86
CA ASP A 198 -1.25 7.16 -5.55
C ASP A 198 -0.78 8.35 -4.67
N PHE A 199 -0.88 8.25 -3.34
CA PHE A 199 -0.35 9.26 -2.39
C PHE A 199 1.18 9.21 -2.22
N MET A 200 1.89 8.17 -2.68
CA MET A 200 3.36 8.09 -2.52
C MET A 200 4.06 9.26 -3.19
N PRO A 201 4.97 9.97 -2.48
CA PRO A 201 5.79 11.02 -3.08
C PRO A 201 6.89 10.44 -3.98
N SER A 202 7.54 11.29 -4.75
CA SER A 202 8.69 10.90 -5.59
C SER A 202 9.81 10.30 -4.73
N GLY A 203 10.26 9.11 -5.08
CA GLY A 203 11.32 8.38 -4.36
C GLY A 203 10.82 7.47 -3.24
N GLN A 204 9.50 7.40 -3.00
CA GLN A 204 8.91 6.46 -2.05
C GLN A 204 8.07 5.43 -2.80
N ASP A 205 8.30 4.14 -2.53
CA ASP A 205 7.61 3.02 -3.17
C ASP A 205 6.90 2.07 -2.18
N SER A 206 6.86 2.45 -0.91
CA SER A 206 6.21 1.67 0.15
C SER A 206 5.27 2.52 1.01
N LEU A 207 4.42 1.87 1.78
CA LEU A 207 3.44 2.48 2.70
C LEU A 207 3.69 2.07 4.14
N ALA A 208 3.12 2.82 5.08
CA ALA A 208 3.06 2.47 6.49
C ALA A 208 1.62 2.08 6.87
N LEU A 209 1.46 0.92 7.54
CA LEU A 209 0.20 0.50 8.14
C LEU A 209 0.17 0.88 9.63
N LEU A 210 -0.87 1.58 10.05
CA LEU A 210 -1.13 1.91 11.45
C LEU A 210 -2.41 1.18 11.89
N ILE A 211 -2.25 0.10 12.65
CA ILE A 211 -3.36 -0.80 12.99
C ILE A 211 -3.68 -0.69 14.48
N ASP A 212 -4.86 -0.17 14.78
CA ASP A 212 -5.41 -0.12 16.14
C ASP A 212 -6.61 -1.05 16.27
N PHE A 213 -6.44 -2.10 17.07
CA PHE A 213 -7.49 -3.09 17.35
C PHE A 213 -8.47 -2.67 18.45
N LYS A 214 -8.42 -1.41 18.89
CA LYS A 214 -9.34 -0.89 19.90
C LYS A 214 -10.79 -1.11 19.44
N ALA A 215 -11.62 -1.62 20.35
CA ALA A 215 -13.04 -1.79 20.11
C ALA A 215 -13.75 -0.42 20.02
N HIS A 216 -14.67 -0.27 19.08
CA HIS A 216 -15.54 0.88 18.95
C HIS A 216 -16.99 0.50 19.27
N SER A 217 -17.71 1.42 19.91
CA SER A 217 -19.07 1.19 20.45
C SER A 217 -20.22 1.44 19.45
N ILE A 218 -19.91 1.93 18.24
CA ILE A 218 -20.94 2.35 17.29
C ILE A 218 -21.26 1.21 16.32
N GLY A 219 -22.35 0.49 16.58
CA GLY A 219 -23.10 -0.37 15.63
C GLY A 219 -22.27 -1.40 14.85
N THR A 220 -21.05 -1.59 15.24
CA THR A 220 -20.06 -2.31 14.48
C THR A 220 -20.04 -3.79 14.87
N GLN A 221 -19.81 -4.64 13.90
CA GLN A 221 -19.46 -6.05 14.14
C GLN A 221 -18.02 -6.19 14.68
N GLY A 222 -17.49 -5.09 15.26
CA GLY A 222 -16.08 -4.88 15.58
C GLY A 222 -15.48 -5.95 16.45
N GLY A 223 -14.18 -6.16 16.27
CA GLY A 223 -13.38 -7.12 17.01
C GLY A 223 -13.48 -8.55 16.50
N LYS A 224 -14.26 -8.84 15.49
CA LYS A 224 -14.29 -10.17 14.86
C LYS A 224 -13.08 -10.33 13.94
N ILE A 225 -12.34 -11.39 14.17
CA ILE A 225 -11.27 -11.83 13.27
C ILE A 225 -11.91 -12.20 11.94
N PRO A 226 -11.35 -11.75 10.79
CA PRO A 226 -11.88 -12.16 9.49
C PRO A 226 -11.89 -13.68 9.34
N PRO A 227 -12.85 -14.25 8.62
CA PRO A 227 -12.82 -15.68 8.30
C PRO A 227 -11.49 -16.08 7.65
N MET A 228 -11.04 -17.29 7.96
CA MET A 228 -9.72 -17.77 7.51
C MET A 228 -9.55 -17.76 5.98
N ASN A 229 -10.62 -18.02 5.22
CA ASN A 229 -10.60 -17.95 3.75
C ASN A 229 -10.33 -16.52 3.26
N ILE A 230 -11.01 -15.52 3.82
CA ILE A 230 -10.79 -14.09 3.49
C ILE A 230 -9.36 -13.67 3.88
N SER A 231 -8.91 -14.07 5.07
CA SER A 231 -7.55 -13.74 5.54
C SER A 231 -6.47 -14.34 4.64
N ARG A 232 -6.64 -15.59 4.19
CA ARG A 232 -5.71 -16.24 3.25
C ARG A 232 -5.73 -15.56 1.88
N GLN A 233 -6.92 -15.19 1.37
CA GLN A 233 -7.04 -14.47 0.11
C GLN A 233 -6.34 -13.11 0.18
N VAL A 234 -6.57 -12.34 1.24
CA VAL A 234 -5.91 -11.04 1.45
C VAL A 234 -4.39 -11.22 1.53
N LEU A 235 -3.92 -12.18 2.32
CA LEU A 235 -2.49 -12.43 2.46
C LEU A 235 -1.85 -12.85 1.12
N HIS A 236 -2.52 -13.71 0.35
CA HIS A 236 -2.09 -14.10 -1.00
C HIS A 236 -2.00 -12.88 -1.92
N ILE A 237 -3.03 -12.03 -1.97
CA ILE A 237 -3.02 -10.79 -2.77
C ILE A 237 -1.84 -9.90 -2.39
N LEU A 238 -1.62 -9.66 -1.10
CA LEU A 238 -0.56 -8.79 -0.64
C LEU A 238 0.84 -9.32 -0.99
N GLN A 239 1.08 -10.61 -0.81
CA GLN A 239 2.39 -11.22 -1.05
C GLN A 239 2.69 -11.44 -2.53
N THR A 240 1.67 -11.73 -3.33
CA THR A 240 1.84 -12.06 -4.74
C THR A 240 1.81 -10.80 -5.62
N HIS A 241 0.82 -9.92 -5.41
CA HIS A 241 0.53 -8.81 -6.31
C HIS A 241 1.01 -7.44 -5.81
N TYR A 242 1.36 -7.32 -4.52
CA TYR A 242 1.91 -6.09 -3.91
C TYR A 242 3.25 -6.32 -3.21
N PRO A 243 4.21 -7.03 -3.87
CA PRO A 243 5.50 -7.30 -3.24
C PRO A 243 6.21 -6.00 -2.88
N GLU A 244 6.93 -5.98 -1.74
CA GLU A 244 7.75 -4.86 -1.25
C GLU A 244 6.97 -3.55 -0.96
N ARG A 245 5.63 -3.53 -1.11
CA ARG A 245 4.82 -2.32 -0.84
C ARG A 245 4.66 -2.01 0.66
N LEU A 246 4.81 -2.99 1.53
CA LEU A 246 4.82 -2.75 2.97
C LEU A 246 6.20 -2.26 3.41
N GLY A 247 6.29 -1.03 3.90
CA GLY A 247 7.49 -0.47 4.53
C GLY A 247 7.52 -0.72 6.04
N LYS A 248 6.39 -0.52 6.72
CA LYS A 248 6.24 -0.76 8.16
C LYS A 248 4.77 -1.04 8.51
N ALA A 249 4.55 -1.90 9.49
CA ALA A 249 3.24 -2.09 10.10
C ALA A 249 3.34 -1.96 11.63
N LEU A 250 2.61 -0.99 12.16
CA LEU A 250 2.55 -0.71 13.60
C LEU A 250 1.21 -1.25 14.12
N LEU A 251 1.25 -2.21 15.06
CA LEU A 251 0.08 -2.87 15.59
C LEU A 251 -0.05 -2.59 17.09
N THR A 252 -1.24 -2.16 17.52
CA THR A 252 -1.51 -1.87 18.93
C THR A 252 -2.88 -2.37 19.36
N ASN A 253 -3.08 -2.47 20.68
CA ASN A 253 -4.33 -2.92 21.30
C ASN A 253 -4.79 -4.30 20.80
N ILE A 254 -3.86 -5.19 20.46
CA ILE A 254 -4.17 -6.50 19.89
C ILE A 254 -4.86 -7.36 20.96
N PRO A 255 -6.14 -7.77 20.74
CA PRO A 255 -6.83 -8.64 21.68
C PRO A 255 -6.19 -10.03 21.70
N TRP A 256 -6.45 -10.82 22.75
CA TRP A 256 -5.86 -12.16 22.89
C TRP A 256 -6.19 -13.09 21.69
N LEU A 257 -7.39 -12.97 21.14
CA LEU A 257 -7.78 -13.68 19.90
C LEU A 257 -6.97 -13.20 18.70
N GLY A 258 -6.67 -11.90 18.60
CA GLY A 258 -5.81 -11.33 17.57
C GLY A 258 -4.39 -11.91 17.64
N TRP A 259 -3.82 -12.04 18.84
CA TRP A 259 -2.53 -12.71 19.02
C TRP A 259 -2.56 -14.18 18.60
N THR A 260 -3.66 -14.89 18.87
CA THR A 260 -3.83 -16.27 18.43
C THR A 260 -3.88 -16.34 16.90
N PHE A 261 -4.63 -15.44 16.28
CA PHE A 261 -4.72 -15.32 14.82
C PHE A 261 -3.34 -15.01 14.20
N LEU A 262 -2.62 -14.01 14.72
CA LEU A 262 -1.27 -13.67 14.25
C LEU A 262 -0.31 -14.87 14.35
N LYS A 263 -0.40 -15.68 15.41
CA LYS A 263 0.40 -16.91 15.51
C LYS A 263 0.06 -17.93 14.42
N ILE A 264 -1.22 -18.04 14.06
CA ILE A 264 -1.69 -18.98 13.02
C ILE A 264 -1.20 -18.52 11.63
N ILE A 265 -1.25 -17.22 11.33
CA ILE A 265 -0.83 -16.70 10.02
C ILE A 265 0.68 -16.48 9.91
N HIS A 266 1.39 -16.37 11.03
CA HIS A 266 2.83 -16.10 11.06
C HIS A 266 3.67 -17.01 10.17
N PRO A 267 3.44 -18.33 10.07
CA PRO A 267 4.19 -19.20 9.15
C PRO A 267 4.01 -18.84 7.67
N PHE A 268 2.90 -18.17 7.32
CA PHE A 268 2.57 -17.79 5.95
C PHE A 268 3.07 -16.38 5.59
N ILE A 269 3.58 -15.62 6.55
CA ILE A 269 4.18 -14.30 6.32
C ILE A 269 5.65 -14.51 5.99
N ASP A 270 6.13 -13.93 4.89
CA ASP A 270 7.54 -14.01 4.51
C ASP A 270 8.47 -13.35 5.57
N PRO A 271 9.73 -13.79 5.66
CA PRO A 271 10.66 -13.29 6.69
C PRO A 271 10.88 -11.78 6.65
N LEU A 272 10.99 -11.18 5.46
CA LEU A 272 11.22 -9.74 5.32
C LEU A 272 10.02 -8.93 5.79
N THR A 273 8.80 -9.39 5.49
CA THR A 273 7.57 -8.76 6.01
C THR A 273 7.49 -8.86 7.53
N ARG A 274 7.97 -9.96 8.15
CA ARG A 274 7.97 -10.10 9.62
C ARG A 274 8.83 -9.04 10.30
N GLU A 275 9.96 -8.67 9.73
CA GLU A 275 10.87 -7.64 10.26
C GLU A 275 10.25 -6.23 10.22
N LYS A 276 9.25 -6.02 9.36
CA LYS A 276 8.52 -4.76 9.23
C LYS A 276 7.40 -4.61 10.26
N LEU A 277 7.06 -5.69 11.01
CA LEU A 277 6.01 -5.67 12.02
C LEU A 277 6.53 -5.12 13.36
N VAL A 278 5.87 -4.11 13.89
CA VAL A 278 6.19 -3.47 15.16
C VAL A 278 4.96 -3.57 16.06
N PHE A 279 5.14 -4.10 17.26
CA PHE A 279 4.06 -4.37 18.20
C PHE A 279 4.13 -3.46 19.41
N ASP A 280 2.99 -2.88 19.81
CA ASP A 280 2.80 -2.13 21.06
C ASP A 280 3.86 -1.03 21.28
N GLN A 281 4.29 -0.35 20.21
CA GLN A 281 5.16 0.83 20.30
C GLN A 281 4.35 2.11 20.04
N PRO A 282 4.69 3.24 20.69
CA PRO A 282 4.04 4.52 20.42
C PRO A 282 4.20 4.95 18.97
N PHE A 283 3.09 5.28 18.30
CA PHE A 283 3.10 5.74 16.92
C PHE A 283 3.93 7.01 16.67
N PRO A 284 4.02 7.99 17.63
CA PRO A 284 4.88 9.17 17.49
C PRO A 284 6.38 8.89 17.31
N ASN A 285 6.83 7.67 17.62
CA ASN A 285 8.21 7.27 17.32
C ASN A 285 8.46 7.07 15.82
N TYR A 286 7.41 6.89 15.03
CA TYR A 286 7.46 6.51 13.62
C TYR A 286 6.80 7.52 12.69
N VAL A 287 5.89 8.33 13.21
CA VAL A 287 5.11 9.31 12.44
C VAL A 287 5.26 10.68 13.09
N PRO A 288 5.55 11.75 12.33
CA PRO A 288 5.55 13.11 12.87
C PRO A 288 4.20 13.45 13.49
N ILE A 289 4.21 14.01 14.72
CA ILE A 289 2.98 14.26 15.48
C ILE A 289 2.01 15.18 14.74
N GLU A 290 2.52 16.12 13.96
CA GLU A 290 1.73 17.05 13.14
C GLU A 290 1.07 16.39 11.92
N GLN A 291 1.35 15.11 11.67
CA GLN A 291 0.71 14.29 10.62
C GLN A 291 0.02 13.05 11.18
N LEU A 292 0.01 12.90 12.48
CA LEU A 292 -0.55 11.75 13.18
C LEU A 292 -1.86 12.13 13.88
N ASP A 293 -2.90 11.30 13.68
CA ASP A 293 -4.21 11.42 14.32
C ASP A 293 -4.07 11.44 15.86
N LYS A 294 -4.83 12.29 16.55
CA LYS A 294 -4.92 12.35 18.02
C LYS A 294 -5.25 11.01 18.64
N ASP A 295 -6.13 10.23 18.01
CA ASP A 295 -6.48 8.88 18.47
C ASP A 295 -5.27 7.94 18.51
N PHE A 296 -4.22 8.26 17.75
CA PHE A 296 -2.96 7.52 17.66
C PHE A 296 -1.80 8.21 18.39
N GLY A 297 -2.08 9.24 19.18
CA GLY A 297 -1.09 9.96 19.99
C GLY A 297 -0.39 11.11 19.26
N GLY A 298 -0.94 11.60 18.15
CA GLY A 298 -0.47 12.78 17.42
C GLY A 298 -1.21 14.07 17.81
N ASP A 299 -0.99 15.13 17.02
CA ASP A 299 -1.60 16.44 17.20
C ASP A 299 -2.76 16.72 16.24
N VAL A 300 -2.95 15.86 15.22
CA VAL A 300 -3.98 16.06 14.19
C VAL A 300 -5.37 15.77 14.75
N ASN A 301 -6.20 16.80 14.81
CA ASN A 301 -7.61 16.67 15.18
C ASN A 301 -8.42 16.16 14.00
N PHE A 302 -8.23 14.87 13.67
CA PHE A 302 -8.93 14.23 12.56
C PHE A 302 -10.29 13.69 13.02
N GLU A 303 -11.33 13.96 12.23
CA GLU A 303 -12.66 13.37 12.40
C GLU A 303 -13.11 12.74 11.08
N TYR A 304 -13.43 11.47 11.12
CA TYR A 304 -13.94 10.79 9.95
C TYR A 304 -15.41 11.15 9.72
N ASN A 305 -15.68 11.80 8.60
CA ASN A 305 -17.00 12.04 8.06
C ASN A 305 -17.05 11.45 6.65
N HIS A 306 -17.86 10.42 6.44
CA HIS A 306 -17.86 9.67 5.17
C HIS A 306 -18.21 10.56 3.96
N GLU A 307 -19.21 11.42 4.10
CA GLU A 307 -19.69 12.31 3.02
C GLU A 307 -18.62 13.33 2.58
N LYS A 308 -17.70 13.69 3.48
CA LYS A 308 -16.61 14.63 3.20
C LYS A 308 -15.32 13.91 2.84
N TYR A 309 -14.94 12.92 3.66
CA TYR A 309 -13.65 12.25 3.51
C TYR A 309 -13.59 11.39 2.25
N TRP A 310 -14.61 10.54 2.02
CA TRP A 310 -14.55 9.53 0.98
C TRP A 310 -14.40 10.14 -0.42
N PRO A 311 -15.28 11.06 -0.87
CA PRO A 311 -15.14 11.67 -2.19
C PRO A 311 -13.87 12.51 -2.32
N GLU A 312 -13.42 13.18 -1.26
CA GLU A 312 -12.23 14.03 -1.31
C GLU A 312 -10.94 13.17 -1.35
N MET A 313 -10.86 12.09 -0.60
CA MET A 313 -9.74 11.15 -0.66
C MET A 313 -9.60 10.57 -2.09
N LEU A 314 -10.71 10.13 -2.69
CA LEU A 314 -10.73 9.64 -4.06
C LEU A 314 -10.27 10.71 -5.05
N ARG A 315 -10.80 11.93 -4.94
CA ARG A 315 -10.44 13.07 -5.81
C ARG A 315 -8.95 13.41 -5.70
N LEU A 316 -8.39 13.44 -4.50
CA LEU A 316 -6.98 13.74 -4.28
C LEU A 316 -6.08 12.64 -4.86
N ALA A 317 -6.44 11.38 -4.67
CA ALA A 317 -5.73 10.25 -5.27
C ALA A 317 -5.76 10.33 -6.80
N ASP A 318 -6.92 10.62 -7.37
CA ASP A 318 -7.08 10.76 -8.82
C ASP A 318 -6.29 11.94 -9.41
N LEU A 319 -6.21 13.08 -8.71
CA LEU A 319 -5.34 14.19 -9.12
C LEU A 319 -3.86 13.78 -9.17
N LYS A 320 -3.39 13.04 -8.16
CA LYS A 320 -2.01 12.52 -8.16
C LYS A 320 -1.80 11.50 -9.29
N LYS A 321 -2.77 10.64 -9.53
CA LYS A 321 -2.75 9.68 -10.65
C LYS A 321 -2.73 10.38 -12.01
N GLN A 322 -3.56 11.39 -12.22
CA GLN A 322 -3.56 12.18 -13.45
C GLN A 322 -2.23 12.90 -13.70
N LYS A 323 -1.60 13.45 -12.63
CA LYS A 323 -0.26 14.02 -12.73
C LYS A 323 0.76 12.96 -13.18
N TYR A 324 0.71 11.78 -12.59
CA TYR A 324 1.56 10.66 -12.94
C TYR A 324 1.40 10.27 -14.42
N ILE A 325 0.17 10.12 -14.92
CA ILE A 325 -0.12 9.76 -16.30
C ILE A 325 0.34 10.86 -17.27
N LYS A 326 0.06 12.14 -17.00
CA LYS A 326 0.56 13.26 -17.82
C LYS A 326 2.09 13.26 -17.94
N ARG A 327 2.78 12.89 -16.89
CA ARG A 327 4.24 12.76 -16.94
C ARG A 327 4.71 11.53 -17.70
N PHE A 328 3.98 10.41 -17.58
CA PHE A 328 4.20 9.22 -18.40
C PHE A 328 4.08 9.55 -19.89
N GLU A 329 3.04 10.25 -20.30
CA GLU A 329 2.84 10.74 -21.67
C GLU A 329 3.95 11.71 -22.11
N LYS A 330 4.28 12.69 -21.25
CA LYS A 330 5.36 13.66 -21.50
C LYS A 330 6.70 12.99 -21.81
N PHE A 331 7.01 11.89 -21.13
CA PHE A 331 8.24 11.13 -21.33
C PHE A 331 8.12 10.01 -22.38
N GLY A 332 7.08 10.05 -23.21
CA GLY A 332 6.92 9.21 -24.41
C GLY A 332 6.24 7.88 -24.16
N SER A 333 5.47 7.72 -23.06
CA SER A 333 4.65 6.55 -22.73
C SER A 333 5.39 5.22 -22.79
N LYS A 334 6.64 5.21 -22.27
CA LYS A 334 7.55 4.06 -22.38
C LYS A 334 7.54 3.22 -21.11
N ILE A 335 7.53 1.91 -21.28
CA ILE A 335 7.76 0.93 -20.20
C ILE A 335 9.15 1.19 -19.59
N GLY A 336 9.27 1.00 -18.28
CA GLY A 336 10.53 1.17 -17.54
C GLY A 336 10.83 2.59 -17.08
N LEU A 337 9.99 3.59 -17.39
CA LEU A 337 10.11 4.92 -16.78
C LEU A 337 10.06 4.80 -15.25
N SER A 338 10.84 5.64 -14.55
CA SER A 338 10.93 5.56 -13.09
C SER A 338 9.74 6.20 -12.40
N GLU A 339 9.18 5.56 -11.36
CA GLU A 339 8.17 6.17 -10.48
C GLU A 339 8.70 7.46 -9.84
N VAL A 340 10.02 7.57 -9.61
CA VAL A 340 10.66 8.80 -9.12
C VAL A 340 10.39 9.97 -10.07
N ASP A 341 10.59 9.74 -11.36
CA ASP A 341 10.39 10.74 -12.41
C ASP A 341 8.91 11.03 -12.64
N LEU A 342 8.08 9.97 -12.63
CA LEU A 342 6.63 10.11 -12.86
C LEU A 342 5.90 10.81 -11.71
N ARG A 343 6.36 10.68 -10.47
CA ARG A 343 5.81 11.36 -9.29
C ARG A 343 6.46 12.73 -9.02
N GLY A 344 7.63 12.96 -9.58
CA GLY A 344 8.42 14.20 -9.41
C GLY A 344 7.88 15.39 -10.19
N ASN A 345 8.72 16.45 -10.28
CA ASN A 345 8.44 17.69 -10.99
C ASN A 345 9.54 18.07 -11.99
N ALA A 346 10.67 17.35 -12.02
CA ALA A 346 11.80 17.67 -12.91
C ALA A 346 11.40 17.52 -14.38
N ASP A 347 11.99 18.33 -15.24
CA ASP A 347 11.75 18.27 -16.69
C ASP A 347 12.61 17.21 -17.38
N GLU A 348 13.67 16.76 -16.71
CA GLU A 348 14.58 15.72 -17.17
C GLU A 348 14.41 14.44 -16.34
N LEU A 349 14.73 13.30 -16.93
CA LEU A 349 14.70 12.01 -16.25
C LEU A 349 15.91 11.89 -15.32
N LYS A 350 15.66 11.63 -14.05
CA LYS A 350 16.69 11.22 -13.08
C LYS A 350 17.21 9.81 -13.40
N TYR A 351 16.34 8.94 -13.85
CA TYR A 351 16.64 7.57 -14.23
C TYR A 351 16.31 7.35 -15.72
N PRO A 352 17.23 7.64 -16.64
CA PRO A 352 17.01 7.38 -18.06
C PRO A 352 16.82 5.88 -18.32
N LEU A 353 16.06 5.58 -19.37
CA LEU A 353 15.85 4.19 -19.79
C LEU A 353 17.19 3.52 -20.16
N PRO A 354 17.33 2.19 -19.90
CA PRO A 354 18.50 1.46 -20.31
C PRO A 354 18.77 1.60 -21.81
N GLN A 355 20.04 1.82 -22.18
CA GLN A 355 20.48 1.71 -23.57
C GLN A 355 20.67 0.22 -23.87
N LEU A 356 20.05 -0.29 -24.92
CA LEU A 356 20.09 -1.69 -25.36
C LEU A 356 21.15 -1.92 -26.40
#